data_37a45b9a9a2ad9d65673fc05435f6065
#
_entry.id   37a45b9a9a2ad9d65673fc05435f6065
#
_cell.length_a   1.000
_cell.length_b   1.000
_cell.length_c   1.000
_cell.angle_alpha   90.00
_cell.angle_beta   90.00
_cell.angle_gamma   90.00
#
_symmetry.space_group_name_H-M   'P 1'
#
loop_
_entity.id
_entity.type
_entity.pdbx_description
1 polymer ?
#
loop_
_entity_poly.entity_id
_entity_poly.type
_entity_poly.pdbx_seq_one_letter_code
_entity_poly.pdbx_strand_id
1 'polypeptide(L)'
;MDLSKIRNFSIIAHIDHGKSTLSDRILEMTGAVQARDMRAQYLDSMDLERERGITIKAQNVRVGWKGHTFHLIDTPGHVDFGYEVSRSLAACEGVVLVVDAAQGIEAQTLANCYLALEHDLEIVAALNKIDLPAAEPDRYAAEIENILGIPAADILRISAKTGEGVPDLLDAVIERIPAPSGDPDAPLQALIFDSQFDQYRGVVSSVRVMNGRLTSGSKLFFMQARATHEAIEIGARTPATSPLPELGPGEVGYLIAGIKDVAEARSGETVTVFGAQAAEPLPGYRDPKAMVFCGLYPIDGDDFENLRESLEKLKLNDASITYEPESSSALGFGFRCGFLGLLHMEIVKERLEREFNLALIATAPSVAYRVTKTDGEVIIVENPADLPPNQNINFIEEPYFKVSIITPKDYTGTLMDLCQSRRGEMQKLEYLSPERVELNYLIPLAEVVVDFFDQMKSRTQGYASLDYELHGYRESNLALVDILLNGQPADAFSTIVHRDKAFDYGRRMCEKLRELIPRQMFDVPIQAAIGGKIIARETVKAKRKDVLAKCYGGDITRKRKLLEKQKEGKKKMKAIGRVEVPGDVFISALKLDD
;
A
#
# COMPACT_ATOMS: atom_id res chain seq x y z
N MET A 1 -20.82 18.19 26.16
CA MET A 1 -19.44 18.68 26.46
C MET A 1 -19.26 20.08 25.93
N ASP A 2 -18.37 20.90 26.48
CA ASP A 2 -18.09 22.26 25.99
C ASP A 2 -17.21 22.17 24.72
N LEU A 3 -17.76 22.54 23.56
CA LEU A 3 -17.07 22.50 22.27
C LEU A 3 -15.75 23.31 22.28
N SER A 4 -15.70 24.43 23.01
CA SER A 4 -14.51 25.28 23.08
C SER A 4 -13.28 24.54 23.66
N LYS A 5 -13.52 23.45 24.39
CA LYS A 5 -12.48 22.63 25.03
C LYS A 5 -12.11 21.38 24.24
N ILE A 6 -12.66 21.17 23.05
CA ILE A 6 -12.32 20.03 22.21
C ILE A 6 -11.26 20.44 21.18
N ARG A 7 -10.29 19.56 20.93
CA ARG A 7 -9.31 19.68 19.83
C ARG A 7 -9.18 18.34 19.13
N ASN A 8 -9.51 18.32 17.86
CA ASN A 8 -9.35 17.14 17.00
C ASN A 8 -8.18 17.39 16.07
N PHE A 9 -7.16 16.56 16.17
CA PHE A 9 -5.97 16.71 15.36
C PHE A 9 -5.34 15.38 15.00
N SER A 10 -4.63 15.38 13.89
CA SER A 10 -3.80 14.26 13.46
C SER A 10 -2.31 14.64 13.53
N ILE A 11 -1.43 13.63 13.61
CA ILE A 11 0.00 13.82 13.45
C ILE A 11 0.39 13.35 12.07
N ILE A 12 0.93 14.25 11.27
CA ILE A 12 1.46 13.99 9.93
C ILE A 12 2.99 14.10 9.96
N ALA A 13 3.65 13.13 9.33
CA ALA A 13 5.11 13.06 9.30
C ALA A 13 5.56 12.19 8.14
N HIS A 14 6.79 12.38 7.69
CA HIS A 14 7.47 11.39 6.89
C HIS A 14 7.80 10.13 7.72
N ILE A 15 8.06 9.00 7.05
CA ILE A 15 8.51 7.77 7.70
C ILE A 15 9.77 8.06 8.53
N ASP A 16 9.88 7.48 9.71
CA ASP A 16 11.00 7.66 10.66
C ASP A 16 11.21 9.07 11.23
N HIS A 17 10.35 10.06 10.96
CA HIS A 17 10.44 11.39 11.59
C HIS A 17 9.98 11.39 13.06
N GLY A 18 9.45 10.27 13.56
CA GLY A 18 9.12 10.07 14.96
C GLY A 18 7.66 10.28 15.33
N LYS A 19 6.74 10.11 14.39
CA LYS A 19 5.28 10.18 14.58
C LYS A 19 4.81 9.29 15.75
N SER A 20 5.04 7.96 15.65
CA SER A 20 4.59 6.99 16.66
C SER A 20 5.27 7.24 18.02
N THR A 21 6.54 7.69 18.03
CA THR A 21 7.24 8.09 19.28
C THR A 21 6.60 9.31 19.93
N LEU A 22 6.13 10.28 19.11
CA LEU A 22 5.42 11.46 19.63
C LEU A 22 4.04 11.07 20.17
N SER A 23 3.31 10.21 19.46
CA SER A 23 2.02 9.66 19.93
C SER A 23 2.19 8.96 21.27
N ASP A 24 3.20 8.12 21.44
CA ASP A 24 3.52 7.46 22.71
C ASP A 24 3.81 8.48 23.83
N ARG A 25 4.60 9.52 23.53
CA ARG A 25 4.95 10.56 24.49
C ARG A 25 3.73 11.37 24.95
N ILE A 26 2.80 11.65 24.02
CA ILE A 26 1.54 12.32 24.35
C ILE A 26 0.70 11.44 25.29
N LEU A 27 0.57 10.14 25.01
CA LEU A 27 -0.16 9.21 25.88
C LEU A 27 0.41 9.13 27.29
N GLU A 28 1.74 9.12 27.41
CA GLU A 28 2.44 9.11 28.70
C GLU A 28 2.23 10.42 29.46
N MET A 29 2.47 11.58 28.83
CA MET A 29 2.36 12.89 29.48
C MET A 29 0.95 13.26 29.89
N THR A 30 -0.05 12.85 29.11
CA THR A 30 -1.47 13.06 29.44
C THR A 30 -1.97 12.07 30.50
N GLY A 31 -1.16 11.06 30.87
CA GLY A 31 -1.55 10.02 31.81
C GLY A 31 -2.61 9.07 31.29
N ALA A 32 -2.85 9.06 29.98
CA ALA A 32 -3.79 8.16 29.35
C ALA A 32 -3.34 6.69 29.44
N VAL A 33 -2.02 6.46 29.46
CA VAL A 33 -1.38 5.18 29.71
C VAL A 33 -0.45 5.32 30.90
N GLN A 34 -0.54 4.39 31.86
CA GLN A 34 0.38 4.41 33.01
C GLN A 34 1.79 3.99 32.54
N ALA A 35 2.83 4.61 33.14
CA ALA A 35 4.22 4.34 32.74
C ALA A 35 4.61 2.85 32.77
N ARG A 36 4.03 2.05 33.70
CA ARG A 36 4.27 0.59 33.77
C ARG A 36 3.64 -0.21 32.64
N ASP A 37 2.58 0.33 31.98
CA ASP A 37 1.81 -0.32 30.93
C ASP A 37 2.21 0.22 29.55
N MET A 38 3.11 1.21 29.54
CA MET A 38 3.62 1.83 28.31
C MET A 38 4.54 0.87 27.56
N ARG A 39 4.35 0.78 26.27
CA ARG A 39 5.20 0.04 25.35
C ARG A 39 5.49 0.91 24.12
N ALA A 40 6.59 0.65 23.45
CA ALA A 40 6.92 1.38 22.23
C ALA A 40 5.85 1.15 21.15
N GLN A 41 5.50 2.21 20.41
CA GLN A 41 4.48 2.21 19.36
C GLN A 41 3.14 1.67 19.90
N TYR A 42 2.66 2.27 20.98
CA TYR A 42 1.50 1.79 21.72
C TYR A 42 0.23 1.76 20.86
N LEU A 43 0.04 2.74 19.97
CA LEU A 43 -1.10 2.82 19.06
C LEU A 43 -0.97 1.86 17.88
N ASP A 44 0.25 1.46 17.51
CA ASP A 44 0.47 0.48 16.44
C ASP A 44 0.08 -0.91 16.95
N SER A 45 -1.14 -1.34 16.61
CA SER A 45 -1.77 -2.54 17.17
C SER A 45 -1.27 -3.84 16.55
N MET A 46 -0.81 -3.79 15.29
CA MET A 46 -0.33 -4.95 14.55
C MET A 46 1.15 -5.20 14.81
N ASP A 47 1.56 -6.46 14.90
CA ASP A 47 2.98 -6.82 14.99
C ASP A 47 3.76 -6.31 13.79
N LEU A 48 3.14 -6.35 12.61
CA LEU A 48 3.71 -5.89 11.36
C LEU A 48 4.00 -4.38 11.34
N GLU A 49 3.13 -3.56 11.94
CA GLU A 49 3.36 -2.12 12.12
C GLU A 49 4.63 -1.87 12.93
N ARG A 50 4.77 -2.60 14.05
CA ARG A 50 5.92 -2.46 14.94
C ARG A 50 7.23 -2.96 14.32
N GLU A 51 7.19 -4.07 13.59
CA GLU A 51 8.37 -4.61 12.91
C GLU A 51 8.87 -3.71 11.78
N ARG A 52 7.94 -3.13 11.01
CA ARG A 52 8.27 -2.25 9.87
C ARG A 52 8.46 -0.78 10.28
N GLY A 53 8.09 -0.41 11.52
CA GLY A 53 8.16 0.96 12.01
C GLY A 53 7.20 1.92 11.33
N ILE A 54 6.10 1.42 10.76
CA ILE A 54 5.11 2.22 10.03
C ILE A 54 3.71 1.97 10.58
N THR A 55 2.91 3.01 10.68
CA THR A 55 1.48 2.86 10.94
C THR A 55 0.78 2.45 9.64
N ILE A 56 0.04 1.35 9.68
CA ILE A 56 -0.72 0.82 8.53
C ILE A 56 -2.16 1.29 8.64
N LYS A 57 -2.75 1.24 9.83
CA LYS A 57 -4.14 1.58 10.07
C LYS A 57 -4.29 2.75 11.03
N ALA A 58 -5.15 3.70 10.67
CA ALA A 58 -5.45 4.84 11.52
C ALA A 58 -6.03 4.40 12.87
N GLN A 59 -5.56 5.01 13.96
CA GLN A 59 -6.05 4.80 15.32
C GLN A 59 -6.50 6.14 15.91
N ASN A 60 -7.59 6.14 16.66
CA ASN A 60 -8.04 7.33 17.36
C ASN A 60 -7.99 7.12 18.88
N VAL A 61 -7.54 8.12 19.59
CA VAL A 61 -7.49 8.11 21.05
C VAL A 61 -7.94 9.44 21.64
N ARG A 62 -8.70 9.36 22.73
CA ARG A 62 -9.16 10.52 23.50
C ARG A 62 -8.26 10.68 24.72
N VAL A 63 -7.65 11.87 24.87
CA VAL A 63 -6.79 12.20 26.00
C VAL A 63 -7.15 13.57 26.58
N GLY A 64 -6.76 13.85 27.82
CA GLY A 64 -7.00 15.13 28.48
C GLY A 64 -5.71 15.92 28.67
N TRP A 65 -5.74 17.24 28.39
CA TRP A 65 -4.63 18.14 28.65
C TRP A 65 -5.14 19.49 29.14
N LYS A 66 -4.69 19.94 30.31
CA LYS A 66 -5.05 21.25 30.92
C LYS A 66 -6.54 21.60 30.83
N GLY A 67 -7.43 20.62 31.07
CA GLY A 67 -8.88 20.81 31.06
C GLY A 67 -9.52 20.81 29.66
N HIS A 68 -8.73 20.55 28.61
CA HIS A 68 -9.20 20.29 27.25
C HIS A 68 -9.25 18.79 26.96
N THR A 69 -10.13 18.42 26.04
CA THR A 69 -10.23 17.06 25.51
C THR A 69 -9.60 17.03 24.13
N PHE A 70 -8.59 16.20 23.96
CA PHE A 70 -7.94 15.97 22.67
C PHE A 70 -8.44 14.66 22.06
N HIS A 71 -8.79 14.71 20.79
CA HIS A 71 -8.93 13.51 19.99
C HIS A 71 -7.75 13.46 19.02
N LEU A 72 -6.77 12.64 19.38
CA LEU A 72 -5.62 12.36 18.53
C LEU A 72 -5.99 11.24 17.56
N ILE A 73 -5.86 11.51 16.25
CA ILE A 73 -6.04 10.53 15.18
C ILE A 73 -4.66 10.25 14.60
N ASP A 74 -4.11 9.08 14.92
CA ASP A 74 -2.83 8.63 14.40
C ASP A 74 -3.01 8.04 13.00
N THR A 75 -2.34 8.61 12.00
CA THR A 75 -2.52 8.30 10.57
C THR A 75 -1.31 7.60 9.99
N PRO A 76 -1.46 6.74 8.97
CA PRO A 76 -0.32 6.26 8.19
C PRO A 76 0.52 7.40 7.62
N GLY A 77 1.82 7.16 7.45
CA GLY A 77 2.73 8.14 6.85
C GLY A 77 3.11 7.83 5.40
N HIS A 78 2.80 6.65 4.88
CA HIS A 78 3.24 6.19 3.56
C HIS A 78 2.22 6.55 2.46
N VAL A 79 2.73 6.87 1.25
CA VAL A 79 1.92 7.29 0.10
C VAL A 79 0.83 6.28 -0.29
N ASP A 80 1.10 4.97 -0.21
CA ASP A 80 0.12 3.92 -0.50
C ASP A 80 -1.15 4.03 0.36
N PHE A 81 -1.03 4.62 1.56
CA PHE A 81 -2.14 4.84 2.49
C PHE A 81 -2.69 6.27 2.46
N GLY A 82 -2.37 7.07 1.45
CA GLY A 82 -2.86 8.45 1.31
C GLY A 82 -4.39 8.57 1.41
N TYR A 83 -5.11 7.55 0.98
CA TYR A 83 -6.56 7.47 1.14
C TYR A 83 -7.00 7.40 2.63
N GLU A 84 -6.31 6.64 3.47
CA GLU A 84 -6.59 6.59 4.91
C GLU A 84 -6.21 7.89 5.61
N VAL A 85 -5.11 8.53 5.17
CA VAL A 85 -4.72 9.86 5.65
C VAL A 85 -5.82 10.87 5.36
N SER A 86 -6.27 10.99 4.12
CA SER A 86 -7.33 11.94 3.73
C SER A 86 -8.61 11.77 4.54
N ARG A 87 -9.04 10.52 4.79
CA ARG A 87 -10.23 10.23 5.61
C ARG A 87 -10.07 10.67 7.07
N SER A 88 -8.91 10.41 7.63
CA SER A 88 -8.59 10.77 9.01
C SER A 88 -8.51 12.28 9.17
N LEU A 89 -7.93 12.99 8.19
CA LEU A 89 -7.83 14.45 8.18
C LEU A 89 -9.21 15.12 8.13
N ALA A 90 -10.17 14.56 7.41
CA ALA A 90 -11.54 15.08 7.37
C ALA A 90 -12.27 14.99 8.73
N ALA A 91 -11.71 14.23 9.69
CA ALA A 91 -12.22 14.18 11.07
C ALA A 91 -11.49 15.14 12.02
N CYS A 92 -10.63 16.02 11.51
CA CYS A 92 -9.81 16.95 12.29
C CYS A 92 -10.10 18.41 11.98
N GLU A 93 -9.70 19.30 12.89
CA GLU A 93 -9.61 20.75 12.68
C GLU A 93 -8.17 21.22 12.48
N GLY A 94 -7.19 20.40 12.77
CA GLY A 94 -5.79 20.72 12.56
C GLY A 94 -4.89 19.52 12.54
N VAL A 95 -3.63 19.76 12.21
CA VAL A 95 -2.56 18.74 12.17
C VAL A 95 -1.31 19.22 12.89
N VAL A 96 -0.62 18.28 13.51
CA VAL A 96 0.75 18.47 13.99
C VAL A 96 1.68 17.92 12.91
N LEU A 97 2.40 18.81 12.25
CA LEU A 97 3.43 18.47 11.28
C LEU A 97 4.75 18.21 11.99
N VAL A 98 5.24 16.97 11.91
CA VAL A 98 6.51 16.57 12.52
C VAL A 98 7.59 16.41 11.46
N VAL A 99 8.66 17.19 11.60
CA VAL A 99 9.82 17.16 10.71
C VAL A 99 11.06 16.81 11.54
N ASP A 100 11.88 15.89 11.04
CA ASP A 100 13.14 15.52 11.67
C ASP A 100 14.16 16.67 11.57
N ALA A 101 14.70 17.15 12.71
CA ALA A 101 15.67 18.23 12.75
C ALA A 101 17.06 17.87 12.19
N ALA A 102 17.29 16.61 11.79
CA ALA A 102 18.51 16.16 11.13
C ALA A 102 18.31 15.86 9.62
N GLN A 103 17.06 15.63 9.18
CA GLN A 103 16.74 15.26 7.79
C GLN A 103 15.99 16.37 7.03
N GLY A 104 15.15 17.17 7.73
CA GLY A 104 14.37 18.25 7.14
C GLY A 104 13.14 17.78 6.36
N ILE A 105 12.68 18.59 5.39
CA ILE A 105 11.48 18.30 4.60
C ILE A 105 11.75 17.18 3.59
N GLU A 106 10.82 16.24 3.51
CA GLU A 106 10.81 15.09 2.61
C GLU A 106 9.55 15.10 1.73
N ALA A 107 9.47 14.28 0.66
CA ALA A 107 8.36 14.31 -0.29
C ALA A 107 6.98 14.08 0.36
N GLN A 108 6.89 13.10 1.26
CA GLN A 108 5.63 12.82 1.99
C GLN A 108 5.24 13.93 2.96
N THR A 109 6.23 14.70 3.47
CA THR A 109 5.95 15.90 4.29
C THR A 109 5.13 16.91 3.48
N LEU A 110 5.57 17.20 2.26
CA LEU A 110 4.87 18.13 1.36
C LEU A 110 3.50 17.60 0.95
N ALA A 111 3.42 16.33 0.53
CA ALA A 111 2.16 15.71 0.12
C ALA A 111 1.12 15.75 1.24
N ASN A 112 1.49 15.39 2.46
CA ASN A 112 0.60 15.43 3.61
C ASN A 112 0.21 16.86 4.01
N CYS A 113 1.10 17.85 3.85
CA CYS A 113 0.76 19.25 4.06
C CYS A 113 -0.28 19.74 3.05
N TYR A 114 -0.13 19.40 1.77
CA TYR A 114 -1.12 19.78 0.75
C TYR A 114 -2.47 19.14 1.03
N LEU A 115 -2.51 17.85 1.44
CA LEU A 115 -3.75 17.20 1.86
C LEU A 115 -4.40 17.91 3.06
N ALA A 116 -3.61 18.36 4.04
CA ALA A 116 -4.13 19.12 5.18
C ALA A 116 -4.72 20.48 4.73
N LEU A 117 -4.06 21.18 3.81
CA LEU A 117 -4.53 22.45 3.23
C LEU A 117 -5.80 22.25 2.37
N GLU A 118 -5.94 21.16 1.63
CA GLU A 118 -7.17 20.83 0.89
C GLU A 118 -8.39 20.66 1.81
N HIS A 119 -8.15 20.28 3.06
CA HIS A 119 -9.17 20.14 4.10
C HIS A 119 -9.31 21.39 4.99
N ASP A 120 -8.67 22.51 4.65
CA ASP A 120 -8.66 23.77 5.43
C ASP A 120 -8.20 23.58 6.89
N LEU A 121 -7.25 22.67 7.13
CA LEU A 121 -6.76 22.35 8.48
C LEU A 121 -5.65 23.31 8.93
N GLU A 122 -5.68 23.71 10.21
CA GLU A 122 -4.60 24.46 10.84
C GLU A 122 -3.35 23.56 11.02
N ILE A 123 -2.16 24.06 10.64
CA ILE A 123 -0.91 23.31 10.72
C ILE A 123 -0.04 23.84 11.88
N VAL A 124 0.20 22.99 12.86
CA VAL A 124 1.18 23.25 13.95
C VAL A 124 2.47 22.51 13.64
N ALA A 125 3.50 23.23 13.19
CA ALA A 125 4.78 22.62 12.81
C ALA A 125 5.71 22.40 14.02
N ALA A 126 6.39 21.25 14.04
CA ALA A 126 7.36 20.88 15.05
C ALA A 126 8.59 20.20 14.44
N LEU A 127 9.78 20.68 14.80
CA LEU A 127 11.06 20.03 14.52
C LEU A 127 11.36 19.06 15.65
N ASN A 128 11.38 17.78 15.30
CA ASN A 128 11.61 16.67 16.23
C ASN A 128 13.08 16.19 16.20
N LYS A 129 13.45 15.42 17.21
CA LYS A 129 14.79 14.83 17.38
C LYS A 129 15.88 15.88 17.61
N ILE A 130 15.57 16.99 18.27
CA ILE A 130 16.56 18.02 18.63
C ILE A 130 17.66 17.52 19.56
N ASP A 131 17.45 16.35 20.19
CA ASP A 131 18.43 15.63 21.02
C ASP A 131 19.58 14.98 20.23
N LEU A 132 19.46 14.87 18.90
CA LEU A 132 20.48 14.27 18.05
C LEU A 132 21.65 15.24 17.83
N PRO A 133 22.92 14.75 17.85
CA PRO A 133 24.09 15.59 17.55
C PRO A 133 24.09 16.21 16.14
N ALA A 134 23.40 15.56 15.20
CA ALA A 134 23.27 16.02 13.82
C ALA A 134 22.07 16.96 13.60
N ALA A 135 21.32 17.32 14.65
CA ALA A 135 20.17 18.20 14.49
C ALA A 135 20.61 19.64 14.20
N GLU A 136 19.98 20.23 13.17
CA GLU A 136 20.18 21.62 12.73
C GLU A 136 18.84 22.39 12.76
N PRO A 137 18.21 22.60 13.94
CA PRO A 137 16.85 23.10 14.01
C PRO A 137 16.66 24.49 13.41
N ASP A 138 17.64 25.40 13.52
CA ASP A 138 17.56 26.75 12.92
C ASP A 138 17.54 26.68 11.38
N ARG A 139 18.33 25.82 10.81
CA ARG A 139 18.41 25.61 9.38
C ARG A 139 17.08 25.05 8.83
N TYR A 140 16.56 24.01 9.46
CA TYR A 140 15.33 23.37 8.98
C TYR A 140 14.06 24.19 9.32
N ALA A 141 14.10 25.03 10.36
CA ALA A 141 13.04 26.02 10.57
C ALA A 141 12.98 27.03 9.40
N ALA A 142 14.12 27.55 8.95
CA ALA A 142 14.19 28.43 7.79
C ALA A 142 13.77 27.71 6.48
N GLU A 143 14.08 26.41 6.33
CA GLU A 143 13.64 25.60 5.20
C GLU A 143 12.10 25.46 5.18
N ILE A 144 11.47 25.15 6.33
CA ILE A 144 10.02 25.06 6.48
C ILE A 144 9.34 26.41 6.16
N GLU A 145 9.90 27.51 6.67
CA GLU A 145 9.37 28.86 6.38
C GLU A 145 9.42 29.16 4.87
N ASN A 146 10.53 28.86 4.21
CA ASN A 146 10.68 29.10 2.77
C ASN A 146 9.76 28.26 1.90
N ILE A 147 9.49 27.00 2.28
CA ILE A 147 8.75 26.04 1.45
C ILE A 147 7.26 26.08 1.79
N LEU A 148 6.89 26.09 3.08
CA LEU A 148 5.51 26.01 3.54
C LEU A 148 4.93 27.36 3.97
N GLY A 149 5.76 28.40 4.08
CA GLY A 149 5.31 29.73 4.53
C GLY A 149 4.98 29.82 6.02
N ILE A 150 5.33 28.83 6.83
CA ILE A 150 5.15 28.84 8.29
C ILE A 150 6.34 29.58 8.92
N PRO A 151 6.12 30.71 9.63
CA PRO A 151 7.23 31.49 10.19
C PRO A 151 8.14 30.64 11.09
N ALA A 152 9.45 30.75 10.94
CA ALA A 152 10.43 29.99 11.72
C ALA A 152 10.27 30.17 13.25
N ALA A 153 9.78 31.34 13.68
CA ALA A 153 9.50 31.64 15.07
C ALA A 153 8.31 30.84 15.64
N ASP A 154 7.39 30.39 14.79
CA ASP A 154 6.20 29.63 15.16
C ASP A 154 6.45 28.11 15.19
N ILE A 155 7.61 27.66 14.72
CA ILE A 155 7.97 26.24 14.65
C ILE A 155 8.52 25.79 16.00
N LEU A 156 7.86 24.81 16.57
CA LEU A 156 8.23 24.25 17.87
C LEU A 156 9.43 23.31 17.75
N ARG A 157 10.26 23.28 18.77
CA ARG A 157 11.44 22.40 18.84
C ARG A 157 11.20 21.34 19.89
N ILE A 158 11.18 20.09 19.50
CA ILE A 158 10.82 19.00 20.40
C ILE A 158 11.79 17.82 20.28
N SER A 159 11.83 17.02 21.33
CA SER A 159 12.31 15.64 21.28
C SER A 159 11.22 14.72 21.80
N ALA A 160 10.57 14.01 20.92
CA ALA A 160 9.58 12.99 21.30
C ALA A 160 10.21 11.90 22.19
N LYS A 161 11.49 11.60 21.98
CA LYS A 161 12.25 10.62 22.78
C LYS A 161 12.46 11.05 24.22
N THR A 162 12.89 12.28 24.45
CA THR A 162 13.18 12.80 25.80
C THR A 162 11.99 13.46 26.46
N GLY A 163 11.00 13.90 25.68
CA GLY A 163 9.83 14.67 26.11
C GLY A 163 10.05 16.18 26.11
N GLU A 164 11.25 16.66 25.77
CA GLU A 164 11.58 18.09 25.71
C GLU A 164 10.71 18.80 24.67
N GLY A 165 10.13 19.96 25.03
CA GLY A 165 9.26 20.78 24.18
C GLY A 165 7.87 20.20 23.89
N VAL A 166 7.58 18.95 24.27
CA VAL A 166 6.26 18.33 24.02
C VAL A 166 5.12 19.00 24.79
N PRO A 167 5.29 19.44 26.06
CA PRO A 167 4.26 20.24 26.73
C PRO A 167 3.91 21.53 25.98
N ASP A 168 4.91 22.23 25.42
CA ASP A 168 4.71 23.47 24.66
C ASP A 168 3.96 23.17 23.35
N LEU A 169 4.23 22.02 22.71
CA LEU A 169 3.49 21.54 21.55
C LEU A 169 2.01 21.32 21.89
N LEU A 170 1.70 20.67 23.01
CA LEU A 170 0.32 20.44 23.43
C LEU A 170 -0.41 21.75 23.80
N ASP A 171 0.31 22.72 24.35
CA ASP A 171 -0.23 24.06 24.60
C ASP A 171 -0.51 24.80 23.26
N ALA A 172 0.40 24.72 22.29
CA ALA A 172 0.18 25.29 20.96
C ALA A 172 -1.01 24.65 20.22
N VAL A 173 -1.25 23.34 20.42
CA VAL A 173 -2.46 22.67 19.90
C VAL A 173 -3.72 23.32 20.47
N ILE A 174 -3.75 23.67 21.77
CA ILE A 174 -4.90 24.37 22.37
C ILE A 174 -5.08 25.77 21.76
N GLU A 175 -3.99 26.50 21.59
CA GLU A 175 -4.00 27.90 21.18
C GLU A 175 -4.29 28.10 19.68
N ARG A 176 -3.72 27.23 18.82
CA ARG A 176 -3.73 27.42 17.37
C ARG A 176 -4.80 26.61 16.67
N ILE A 177 -5.02 25.34 17.07
CA ILE A 177 -6.06 24.52 16.41
C ILE A 177 -7.44 25.00 16.88
N PRO A 178 -8.36 25.34 15.96
CA PRO A 178 -9.69 25.81 16.33
C PRO A 178 -10.50 24.71 17.02
N ALA A 179 -11.46 25.11 17.82
CA ALA A 179 -12.46 24.21 18.37
C ALA A 179 -13.40 23.72 17.24
N PRO A 180 -13.90 22.48 17.32
CA PRO A 180 -14.88 22.00 16.35
C PRO A 180 -16.16 22.83 16.40
N SER A 181 -16.82 22.94 15.25
CA SER A 181 -18.15 23.55 15.11
C SER A 181 -19.23 22.46 15.16
N GLY A 182 -20.47 22.84 15.43
CA GLY A 182 -21.63 21.96 15.37
C GLY A 182 -22.77 22.42 16.28
N ASP A 183 -24.00 22.05 15.93
CA ASP A 183 -25.20 22.37 16.69
C ASP A 183 -25.72 21.09 17.39
N PRO A 184 -25.74 21.05 18.74
CA PRO A 184 -26.22 19.90 19.49
C PRO A 184 -27.73 19.65 19.36
N ASP A 185 -28.49 20.64 18.95
CA ASP A 185 -29.96 20.57 18.82
C ASP A 185 -30.41 20.29 17.37
N ALA A 186 -29.47 20.28 16.40
CA ALA A 186 -29.74 19.89 15.03
C ALA A 186 -29.95 18.36 14.89
N PRO A 187 -30.52 17.88 13.77
CA PRO A 187 -30.54 16.47 13.45
C PRO A 187 -29.15 15.85 13.46
N LEU A 188 -29.02 14.61 13.96
CA LEU A 188 -27.74 13.92 14.02
C LEU A 188 -27.12 13.79 12.62
N GLN A 189 -25.88 14.20 12.50
CA GLN A 189 -24.98 13.89 11.41
C GLN A 189 -23.65 13.41 11.98
N ALA A 190 -23.40 12.10 11.94
CA ALA A 190 -22.14 11.52 12.33
C ALA A 190 -21.45 10.90 11.11
N LEU A 191 -20.18 11.24 10.91
CA LEU A 191 -19.35 10.74 9.83
C LEU A 191 -18.60 9.49 10.29
N ILE A 192 -18.73 8.40 9.54
CA ILE A 192 -17.86 7.23 9.71
C ILE A 192 -16.58 7.48 8.91
N PHE A 193 -15.43 7.59 9.59
CA PHE A 193 -14.15 7.78 8.93
C PHE A 193 -13.29 6.52 8.86
N ASP A 194 -13.57 5.50 9.71
CA ASP A 194 -12.97 4.17 9.63
C ASP A 194 -13.92 3.11 10.19
N SER A 195 -13.77 1.85 9.76
CA SER A 195 -14.53 0.72 10.28
C SER A 195 -13.64 -0.52 10.36
N GLN A 196 -13.82 -1.28 11.44
CA GLN A 196 -13.10 -2.53 11.71
C GLN A 196 -14.09 -3.63 12.05
N PHE A 197 -13.81 -4.84 11.59
CA PHE A 197 -14.59 -6.01 11.98
C PHE A 197 -13.95 -6.68 13.19
N ASP A 198 -14.74 -6.82 14.24
CA ASP A 198 -14.42 -7.60 15.44
C ASP A 198 -15.24 -8.89 15.45
N GLN A 199 -14.61 -10.02 15.68
CA GLN A 199 -15.28 -11.34 15.63
C GLN A 199 -16.42 -11.49 16.65
N TYR A 200 -16.38 -10.74 17.75
CA TYR A 200 -17.36 -10.80 18.84
C TYR A 200 -18.39 -9.67 18.80
N ARG A 201 -17.98 -8.50 18.34
CA ARG A 201 -18.78 -7.26 18.36
C ARG A 201 -19.40 -6.90 17.00
N GLY A 202 -18.97 -7.58 15.92
CA GLY A 202 -19.29 -7.18 14.55
C GLY A 202 -18.52 -5.95 14.11
N VAL A 203 -19.11 -5.11 13.28
CA VAL A 203 -18.47 -3.89 12.80
C VAL A 203 -18.41 -2.84 13.91
N VAL A 204 -17.19 -2.39 14.21
CA VAL A 204 -16.88 -1.26 15.10
C VAL A 204 -16.47 -0.08 14.22
N SER A 205 -17.34 0.92 14.10
CA SER A 205 -17.09 2.11 13.29
C SER A 205 -16.50 3.23 14.12
N SER A 206 -15.43 3.85 13.64
CA SER A 206 -14.90 5.10 14.17
C SER A 206 -15.72 6.25 13.61
N VAL A 207 -16.32 7.05 14.50
CA VAL A 207 -17.26 8.10 14.12
C VAL A 207 -16.84 9.45 14.67
N ARG A 208 -17.12 10.50 13.89
CA ARG A 208 -17.11 11.89 14.36
C ARG A 208 -18.50 12.47 14.25
N VAL A 209 -19.02 13.01 15.35
CA VAL A 209 -20.29 13.72 15.37
C VAL A 209 -20.06 15.14 14.88
N MET A 210 -20.73 15.52 13.79
CA MET A 210 -20.69 16.87 13.22
C MET A 210 -21.80 17.73 13.80
N ASN A 211 -23.03 17.22 13.83
CA ASN A 211 -24.21 17.89 14.40
C ASN A 211 -25.07 16.88 15.18
N GLY A 212 -25.89 17.39 16.07
CA GLY A 212 -26.80 16.59 16.86
C GLY A 212 -26.08 15.78 17.94
N ARG A 213 -26.73 14.71 18.40
CA ARG A 213 -26.23 13.83 19.46
C ARG A 213 -26.43 12.38 19.05
N LEU A 214 -25.37 11.60 19.14
CA LEU A 214 -25.40 10.15 18.99
C LEU A 214 -25.59 9.52 20.37
N THR A 215 -26.69 8.79 20.58
CA THR A 215 -27.01 8.17 21.86
C THR A 215 -27.11 6.65 21.75
N SER A 216 -26.68 5.94 22.80
CA SER A 216 -26.82 4.50 22.88
C SER A 216 -28.31 4.10 22.92
N GLY A 217 -28.66 2.99 22.27
CA GLY A 217 -30.06 2.50 22.15
C GLY A 217 -30.89 3.23 21.09
N SER A 218 -30.37 4.27 20.42
CA SER A 218 -31.10 4.94 19.35
C SER A 218 -31.15 4.11 18.07
N LYS A 219 -32.28 4.20 17.35
CA LYS A 219 -32.41 3.61 16.03
C LYS A 219 -31.79 4.54 15.01
N LEU A 220 -30.74 4.07 14.34
CA LEU A 220 -29.93 4.84 13.40
C LEU A 220 -30.29 4.49 11.96
N PHE A 221 -30.09 5.47 11.07
CA PHE A 221 -30.20 5.32 9.63
C PHE A 221 -28.89 5.68 8.96
N PHE A 222 -28.34 4.77 8.18
CA PHE A 222 -27.13 4.89 7.37
C PHE A 222 -27.55 5.39 6.00
N MET A 223 -27.23 6.63 5.68
CA MET A 223 -27.87 7.37 4.59
C MET A 223 -27.50 6.84 3.20
N GLN A 224 -26.24 6.42 3.00
CA GLN A 224 -25.76 5.91 1.71
C GLN A 224 -26.11 4.42 1.53
N ALA A 225 -25.88 3.61 2.57
CA ALA A 225 -26.26 2.21 2.58
C ALA A 225 -27.78 1.98 2.62
N ARG A 226 -28.54 3.02 3.00
CA ARG A 226 -30.01 2.96 3.21
C ARG A 226 -30.43 1.85 4.17
N ALA A 227 -29.56 1.55 5.14
CA ALA A 227 -29.75 0.53 6.15
C ALA A 227 -30.17 1.15 7.49
N THR A 228 -30.83 0.37 8.32
CA THR A 228 -31.28 0.82 9.65
C THR A 228 -30.77 -0.16 10.70
N HIS A 229 -30.08 0.36 11.71
CA HIS A 229 -29.51 -0.42 12.80
C HIS A 229 -29.74 0.28 14.14
N GLU A 230 -29.57 -0.44 15.24
CA GLU A 230 -29.64 0.10 16.59
C GLU A 230 -28.23 0.37 17.12
N ALA A 231 -27.99 1.52 17.73
CA ALA A 231 -26.74 1.82 18.42
C ALA A 231 -26.62 0.96 19.69
N ILE A 232 -26.04 -0.22 19.58
CA ILE A 232 -25.88 -1.15 20.70
C ILE A 232 -24.94 -0.57 21.74
N GLU A 233 -23.80 -0.05 21.29
CA GLU A 233 -22.79 0.57 22.14
C GLU A 233 -22.15 1.75 21.40
N ILE A 234 -21.92 2.82 22.12
CA ILE A 234 -21.11 3.96 21.68
C ILE A 234 -20.11 4.31 22.76
N GLY A 235 -19.00 4.95 22.40
CA GLY A 235 -18.00 5.31 23.38
C GLY A 235 -16.77 5.98 22.80
N ALA A 236 -15.76 6.15 23.63
CA ALA A 236 -14.45 6.69 23.24
C ALA A 236 -13.34 5.67 23.51
N ARG A 237 -12.22 5.81 22.81
CA ARG A 237 -11.00 5.04 23.06
C ARG A 237 -10.05 5.87 23.94
N THR A 238 -9.77 5.42 25.18
CA THR A 238 -9.00 6.14 26.20
C THR A 238 -7.86 5.32 26.82
N PRO A 239 -6.87 4.78 26.19
CA PRO A 239 -6.77 4.06 24.93
C PRO A 239 -7.66 2.82 24.81
N ALA A 240 -8.05 2.21 25.94
CA ALA A 240 -9.05 1.15 25.93
C ALA A 240 -10.44 1.71 25.58
N THR A 241 -11.30 0.86 25.03
CA THR A 241 -12.68 1.25 24.76
C THR A 241 -13.43 1.56 26.06
N SER A 242 -14.04 2.74 26.11
CA SER A 242 -14.84 3.22 27.25
C SER A 242 -16.24 3.56 26.76
N PRO A 243 -17.27 2.78 27.13
CA PRO A 243 -18.65 3.10 26.77
C PRO A 243 -19.10 4.44 27.32
N LEU A 244 -19.86 5.18 26.52
CA LEU A 244 -20.45 6.47 26.86
C LEU A 244 -21.94 6.45 26.57
N PRO A 245 -22.78 7.22 27.30
CA PRO A 245 -24.20 7.32 27.04
C PRO A 245 -24.51 8.11 25.78
N GLU A 246 -23.71 9.11 25.45
CA GLU A 246 -23.84 9.96 24.29
C GLU A 246 -22.50 10.49 23.78
N LEU A 247 -22.45 10.84 22.49
CA LEU A 247 -21.43 11.64 21.85
C LEU A 247 -22.08 12.87 21.23
N GLY A 248 -21.61 14.07 21.57
CA GLY A 248 -22.08 15.35 21.05
C GLY A 248 -21.26 15.86 19.86
N PRO A 249 -21.63 17.04 19.30
CA PRO A 249 -20.88 17.65 18.21
C PRO A 249 -19.40 17.80 18.54
N GLY A 250 -18.53 17.57 17.55
CA GLY A 250 -17.08 17.66 17.69
C GLY A 250 -16.43 16.47 18.38
N GLU A 251 -17.19 15.55 19.00
CA GLU A 251 -16.61 14.38 19.64
C GLU A 251 -16.30 13.27 18.63
N VAL A 252 -15.15 12.65 18.83
CA VAL A 252 -14.71 11.45 18.11
C VAL A 252 -14.85 10.25 19.04
N GLY A 253 -15.41 9.17 18.50
CA GLY A 253 -15.63 7.96 19.27
C GLY A 253 -15.83 6.73 18.39
N TYR A 254 -16.43 5.70 18.95
CA TYR A 254 -16.81 4.49 18.22
C TYR A 254 -18.29 4.20 18.34
N LEU A 255 -18.81 3.50 17.33
CA LEU A 255 -20.19 3.00 17.23
C LEU A 255 -20.17 1.52 16.95
N ILE A 256 -20.94 0.74 17.72
CA ILE A 256 -21.26 -0.66 17.46
C ILE A 256 -22.76 -0.75 17.25
N ALA A 257 -23.17 -1.19 16.07
CA ALA A 257 -24.57 -1.26 15.67
C ALA A 257 -25.03 -2.67 15.24
N GLY A 258 -24.26 -3.72 15.60
CA GLY A 258 -24.59 -5.10 15.26
C GLY A 258 -24.51 -5.41 13.76
N ILE A 259 -23.84 -4.58 13.01
CA ILE A 259 -23.63 -4.73 11.56
C ILE A 259 -22.66 -5.88 11.33
N LYS A 260 -22.99 -6.75 10.39
CA LYS A 260 -22.16 -7.90 10.02
C LYS A 260 -21.39 -7.70 8.74
N ASP A 261 -21.86 -6.80 7.87
CA ASP A 261 -21.23 -6.46 6.60
C ASP A 261 -20.66 -5.03 6.67
N VAL A 262 -19.34 -4.89 6.54
CA VAL A 262 -18.67 -3.58 6.54
C VAL A 262 -19.16 -2.68 5.41
N ALA A 263 -19.70 -3.24 4.32
CA ALA A 263 -20.28 -2.45 3.23
C ALA A 263 -21.44 -1.55 3.67
N GLU A 264 -22.14 -1.90 4.76
CA GLU A 264 -23.22 -1.09 5.32
C GLU A 264 -22.72 0.06 6.24
N ALA A 265 -21.46 -0.02 6.71
CA ALA A 265 -20.84 0.98 7.57
C ALA A 265 -19.46 1.38 7.04
N ARG A 266 -19.34 1.56 5.73
CA ARG A 266 -18.08 1.95 5.10
C ARG A 266 -17.67 3.36 5.46
N SER A 267 -16.40 3.64 5.33
CA SER A 267 -15.88 5.00 5.51
C SER A 267 -16.54 5.97 4.53
N GLY A 268 -16.89 7.17 5.02
CA GLY A 268 -17.66 8.18 4.28
C GLY A 268 -19.17 8.05 4.45
N GLU A 269 -19.66 7.04 5.16
CA GLU A 269 -21.06 6.89 5.48
C GLU A 269 -21.53 7.97 6.48
N THR A 270 -22.73 8.48 6.29
CA THR A 270 -23.37 9.42 7.21
C THR A 270 -24.44 8.71 8.03
N VAL A 271 -24.27 8.74 9.34
CA VAL A 271 -25.22 8.17 10.28
C VAL A 271 -26.12 9.26 10.84
N THR A 272 -27.44 9.03 10.82
CA THR A 272 -28.47 9.91 11.37
C THR A 272 -29.48 9.12 12.18
N VAL A 273 -30.40 9.80 12.90
CA VAL A 273 -31.45 9.12 13.68
C VAL A 273 -32.61 8.74 12.75
N PHE A 274 -33.07 7.50 12.81
CA PHE A 274 -34.23 7.05 12.06
C PHE A 274 -35.49 7.80 12.51
N GLY A 275 -36.21 8.41 11.55
CA GLY A 275 -37.41 9.21 11.82
C GLY A 275 -37.16 10.69 12.15
N ALA A 276 -35.88 11.09 12.37
CA ALA A 276 -35.44 12.49 12.50
C ALA A 276 -34.15 12.71 11.70
N GLN A 277 -34.22 12.34 10.43
CA GLN A 277 -33.04 12.28 9.56
C GLN A 277 -32.55 13.69 9.19
N ALA A 278 -31.24 13.84 9.05
CA ALA A 278 -30.66 15.01 8.41
C ALA A 278 -31.11 15.09 6.93
N ALA A 279 -31.21 16.30 6.41
CA ALA A 279 -31.71 16.54 5.05
C ALA A 279 -30.73 16.02 3.98
N GLU A 280 -29.43 16.16 4.22
CA GLU A 280 -28.38 15.80 3.28
C GLU A 280 -27.28 14.99 3.99
N PRO A 281 -26.65 14.00 3.31
CA PRO A 281 -25.47 13.34 3.84
C PRO A 281 -24.27 14.31 3.87
N LEU A 282 -23.32 14.03 4.74
CA LEU A 282 -22.02 14.68 4.72
C LEU A 282 -21.28 14.33 3.42
N PRO A 283 -20.34 15.16 2.97
CA PRO A 283 -19.48 14.82 1.85
C PRO A 283 -18.81 13.46 2.11
N GLY A 284 -19.06 12.50 1.23
CA GLY A 284 -18.45 11.18 1.32
C GLY A 284 -17.03 11.17 0.77
N TYR A 285 -16.35 10.04 0.95
CA TYR A 285 -15.02 9.82 0.37
C TYR A 285 -15.13 9.17 -1.02
N ARG A 286 -14.11 9.41 -1.84
CA ARG A 286 -13.96 8.66 -3.09
C ARG A 286 -13.51 7.23 -2.74
N ASP A 287 -14.05 6.23 -3.45
CA ASP A 287 -13.58 4.85 -3.28
C ASP A 287 -12.12 4.76 -3.77
N PRO A 288 -11.23 4.10 -2.99
CA PRO A 288 -9.87 3.88 -3.42
C PRO A 288 -9.87 2.98 -4.66
N LYS A 289 -9.06 3.33 -5.65
CA LYS A 289 -8.88 2.51 -6.85
C LYS A 289 -7.62 1.68 -6.70
N ALA A 290 -7.74 0.39 -6.95
CA ALA A 290 -6.58 -0.48 -7.04
C ALA A 290 -5.70 -0.05 -8.23
N MET A 291 -4.39 0.02 -7.99
CA MET A 291 -3.39 0.47 -8.95
C MET A 291 -2.42 -0.64 -9.34
N VAL A 292 -2.18 -1.57 -8.42
CA VAL A 292 -1.27 -2.70 -8.56
C VAL A 292 -2.05 -3.99 -8.42
N PHE A 293 -1.83 -4.93 -9.33
CA PHE A 293 -2.54 -6.20 -9.37
C PHE A 293 -1.56 -7.36 -9.34
N CYS A 294 -1.84 -8.40 -8.56
CA CYS A 294 -1.12 -9.66 -8.65
C CYS A 294 -2.06 -10.86 -8.42
N GLY A 295 -1.70 -12.01 -8.94
CA GLY A 295 -2.33 -13.27 -8.61
C GLY A 295 -1.76 -13.83 -7.31
N LEU A 296 -2.62 -14.20 -6.36
CA LEU A 296 -2.25 -14.90 -5.14
C LEU A 296 -2.72 -16.35 -5.22
N TYR A 297 -1.80 -17.29 -5.13
CA TYR A 297 -2.07 -18.72 -5.24
C TYR A 297 -1.56 -19.45 -4.01
N PRO A 298 -2.33 -20.36 -3.41
CA PRO A 298 -1.82 -21.20 -2.34
C PRO A 298 -0.80 -22.20 -2.91
N ILE A 299 0.26 -22.50 -2.14
CA ILE A 299 1.25 -23.51 -2.53
C ILE A 299 0.58 -24.90 -2.55
N ASP A 300 -0.30 -25.18 -1.60
CA ASP A 300 -1.14 -26.36 -1.58
C ASP A 300 -2.52 -26.02 -2.17
N GLY A 301 -2.92 -26.71 -3.23
CA GLY A 301 -4.21 -26.48 -3.90
C GLY A 301 -5.42 -26.72 -2.98
N ASP A 302 -5.28 -27.52 -1.93
CA ASP A 302 -6.35 -27.77 -0.95
C ASP A 302 -6.64 -26.53 -0.08
N ASP A 303 -5.71 -25.56 -0.01
CA ASP A 303 -5.86 -24.29 0.72
C ASP A 303 -6.63 -23.20 -0.05
N PHE A 304 -7.16 -23.47 -1.24
CA PHE A 304 -7.90 -22.48 -2.03
C PHE A 304 -9.12 -21.90 -1.27
N GLU A 305 -9.90 -22.75 -0.62
CA GLU A 305 -11.06 -22.30 0.17
C GLU A 305 -10.64 -21.52 1.41
N ASN A 306 -9.53 -21.91 2.06
CA ASN A 306 -8.95 -21.16 3.18
C ASN A 306 -8.48 -19.78 2.75
N LEU A 307 -7.87 -19.67 1.56
CA LEU A 307 -7.45 -18.38 1.00
C LEU A 307 -8.66 -17.48 0.71
N ARG A 308 -9.76 -18.03 0.16
CA ARG A 308 -10.99 -17.28 -0.08
C ARG A 308 -11.55 -16.70 1.21
N GLU A 309 -11.74 -17.54 2.23
CA GLU A 309 -12.26 -17.08 3.53
C GLU A 309 -11.36 -16.05 4.19
N SER A 310 -10.03 -16.19 4.02
CA SER A 310 -9.05 -15.26 4.57
C SER A 310 -9.10 -13.91 3.88
N LEU A 311 -9.24 -13.88 2.55
CA LEU A 311 -9.44 -12.65 1.78
C LEU A 311 -10.77 -11.96 2.14
N GLU A 312 -11.85 -12.72 2.33
CA GLU A 312 -13.13 -12.18 2.81
C GLU A 312 -12.96 -11.50 4.17
N LYS A 313 -12.32 -12.18 5.13
CA LYS A 313 -12.06 -11.63 6.48
C LYS A 313 -11.14 -10.40 6.42
N LEU A 314 -10.12 -10.42 5.56
CA LEU A 314 -9.19 -9.30 5.42
C LEU A 314 -9.89 -8.08 4.82
N LYS A 315 -10.74 -8.28 3.80
CA LYS A 315 -11.54 -7.22 3.17
C LYS A 315 -12.50 -6.53 4.14
N LEU A 316 -12.99 -7.24 5.17
CA LEU A 316 -13.78 -6.63 6.24
C LEU A 316 -13.00 -5.53 6.99
N ASN A 317 -11.69 -5.64 7.06
CA ASN A 317 -10.81 -4.69 7.74
C ASN A 317 -10.07 -3.74 6.79
N ASP A 318 -10.08 -4.05 5.50
CA ASP A 318 -9.40 -3.27 4.47
C ASP A 318 -10.26 -3.22 3.20
N ALA A 319 -11.09 -2.20 3.12
CA ALA A 319 -12.03 -2.03 2.00
C ALA A 319 -11.33 -1.71 0.65
N SER A 320 -10.03 -1.40 0.66
CA SER A 320 -9.26 -1.07 -0.54
C SER A 320 -8.84 -2.31 -1.34
N ILE A 321 -8.89 -3.50 -0.73
CA ILE A 321 -8.55 -4.76 -1.40
C ILE A 321 -9.70 -5.18 -2.32
N THR A 322 -9.36 -5.40 -3.58
CA THR A 322 -10.25 -6.07 -4.54
C THR A 322 -9.70 -7.46 -4.86
N TYR A 323 -10.58 -8.45 -5.06
CA TYR A 323 -10.14 -9.77 -5.47
C TYR A 323 -11.22 -10.48 -6.29
N GLU A 324 -10.78 -11.25 -7.25
CA GLU A 324 -11.61 -12.08 -8.13
C GLU A 324 -10.97 -13.46 -8.28
N PRO A 325 -11.77 -14.54 -8.39
CA PRO A 325 -11.24 -15.88 -8.64
C PRO A 325 -10.45 -15.92 -9.95
N GLU A 326 -9.27 -16.52 -9.91
CA GLU A 326 -8.39 -16.69 -11.05
C GLU A 326 -7.90 -18.14 -11.15
N SER A 327 -7.62 -18.62 -12.35
CA SER A 327 -7.01 -19.92 -12.56
C SER A 327 -5.78 -19.79 -13.45
N SER A 328 -4.68 -20.38 -13.00
CA SER A 328 -3.44 -20.49 -13.76
C SER A 328 -3.19 -21.91 -14.19
N SER A 329 -2.78 -22.10 -15.44
CA SER A 329 -2.40 -23.43 -15.96
C SER A 329 -1.21 -24.03 -15.20
N ALA A 330 -0.37 -23.19 -14.61
CA ALA A 330 0.84 -23.57 -13.88
C ALA A 330 0.62 -23.68 -12.38
N LEU A 331 -0.18 -22.77 -11.77
CA LEU A 331 -0.33 -22.61 -10.32
C LEU A 331 -1.67 -23.16 -9.78
N GLY A 332 -2.63 -23.48 -10.66
CA GLY A 332 -3.96 -23.94 -10.27
C GLY A 332 -4.93 -22.79 -9.97
N PHE A 333 -5.78 -22.97 -8.95
CA PHE A 333 -6.75 -21.97 -8.55
C PHE A 333 -6.18 -20.98 -7.54
N GLY A 334 -6.52 -19.71 -7.71
CA GLY A 334 -6.11 -18.61 -6.87
C GLY A 334 -7.02 -17.40 -7.01
N PHE A 335 -6.55 -16.23 -6.65
CA PHE A 335 -7.28 -14.99 -6.77
C PHE A 335 -6.41 -13.91 -7.40
N ARG A 336 -6.98 -13.18 -8.35
CA ARG A 336 -6.45 -11.91 -8.84
C ARG A 336 -6.82 -10.84 -7.83
N CYS A 337 -5.80 -10.22 -7.20
CA CYS A 337 -5.99 -9.22 -6.17
C CYS A 337 -5.49 -7.86 -6.66
N GLY A 338 -6.23 -6.81 -6.30
CA GLY A 338 -5.87 -5.42 -6.57
C GLY A 338 -5.54 -4.69 -5.26
N PHE A 339 -4.51 -3.83 -5.31
CA PHE A 339 -3.91 -3.13 -4.18
C PHE A 339 -3.68 -1.65 -4.50
N LEU A 340 -3.59 -0.81 -3.47
CA LEU A 340 -3.31 0.62 -3.61
C LEU A 340 -1.90 0.89 -4.15
N GLY A 341 -0.92 0.08 -3.72
CA GLY A 341 0.47 0.17 -4.13
C GLY A 341 1.24 -1.07 -3.74
N LEU A 342 2.57 -1.03 -3.88
CA LEU A 342 3.44 -2.18 -3.58
C LEU A 342 3.50 -2.52 -2.10
N LEU A 343 3.70 -1.53 -1.25
CA LEU A 343 3.77 -1.75 0.20
C LEU A 343 2.45 -2.32 0.70
N HIS A 344 1.32 -1.84 0.17
CA HIS A 344 0.01 -2.40 0.49
C HIS A 344 -0.08 -3.88 0.08
N MET A 345 0.37 -4.24 -1.13
CA MET A 345 0.42 -5.63 -1.60
C MET A 345 1.27 -6.53 -0.69
N GLU A 346 2.46 -6.07 -0.30
CA GLU A 346 3.35 -6.81 0.61
C GLU A 346 2.72 -7.03 1.97
N ILE A 347 2.11 -5.99 2.55
CA ILE A 347 1.44 -6.06 3.84
C ILE A 347 0.28 -7.05 3.80
N VAL A 348 -0.57 -6.98 2.78
CA VAL A 348 -1.70 -7.90 2.62
C VAL A 348 -1.23 -9.34 2.50
N LYS A 349 -0.21 -9.60 1.67
CA LYS A 349 0.39 -10.93 1.53
C LYS A 349 0.95 -11.44 2.88
N GLU A 350 1.72 -10.61 3.56
CA GLU A 350 2.33 -10.98 4.84
C GLU A 350 1.28 -11.21 5.94
N ARG A 351 0.19 -10.45 5.94
CA ARG A 351 -0.95 -10.69 6.83
C ARG A 351 -1.64 -12.02 6.52
N LEU A 352 -1.87 -12.36 5.25
CA LEU A 352 -2.43 -13.66 4.86
C LEU A 352 -1.53 -14.82 5.32
N GLU A 353 -0.22 -14.67 5.19
CA GLU A 353 0.75 -15.68 5.63
C GLU A 353 0.81 -15.82 7.16
N ARG A 354 0.81 -14.71 7.91
CA ARG A 354 0.99 -14.74 9.38
C ARG A 354 -0.32 -14.94 10.16
N GLU A 355 -1.38 -14.18 9.81
CA GLU A 355 -2.64 -14.20 10.57
C GLU A 355 -3.48 -15.44 10.24
N PHE A 356 -3.38 -15.94 8.98
CA PHE A 356 -4.18 -17.08 8.50
C PHE A 356 -3.35 -18.34 8.21
N ASN A 357 -2.04 -18.28 8.45
CA ASN A 357 -1.11 -19.41 8.26
C ASN A 357 -1.16 -20.01 6.85
N LEU A 358 -1.26 -19.17 5.84
CA LEU A 358 -1.27 -19.56 4.43
C LEU A 358 0.15 -19.47 3.85
N ALA A 359 0.51 -20.45 3.01
CA ALA A 359 1.73 -20.39 2.22
C ALA A 359 1.37 -19.99 0.78
N LEU A 360 1.80 -18.79 0.35
CA LEU A 360 1.32 -18.16 -0.88
C LEU A 360 2.42 -17.93 -1.91
N ILE A 361 2.07 -18.11 -3.18
CA ILE A 361 2.82 -17.65 -4.35
C ILE A 361 2.12 -16.38 -4.86
N ALA A 362 2.86 -15.28 -4.95
CA ALA A 362 2.40 -14.07 -5.64
C ALA A 362 3.01 -14.03 -7.04
N THR A 363 2.21 -13.73 -8.06
CA THR A 363 2.73 -13.46 -9.41
C THR A 363 3.42 -12.10 -9.46
N ALA A 364 4.13 -11.82 -10.56
CA ALA A 364 4.69 -10.48 -10.78
C ALA A 364 3.57 -9.42 -10.68
N PRO A 365 3.82 -8.31 -9.98
CA PRO A 365 2.86 -7.22 -9.96
C PRO A 365 2.67 -6.65 -11.36
N SER A 366 1.43 -6.36 -11.70
CA SER A 366 1.03 -5.74 -12.96
C SER A 366 0.17 -4.51 -12.69
N VAL A 367 -0.05 -3.72 -13.75
CA VAL A 367 -0.90 -2.54 -13.71
C VAL A 367 -2.13 -2.76 -14.57
N ALA A 368 -3.18 -1.96 -14.40
CA ALA A 368 -4.34 -1.98 -15.27
C ALA A 368 -4.01 -1.25 -16.59
N TYR A 369 -4.09 -1.94 -17.69
CA TYR A 369 -3.93 -1.37 -19.04
C TYR A 369 -5.29 -1.05 -19.64
N ARG A 370 -5.38 0.04 -20.37
CA ARG A 370 -6.56 0.36 -21.19
C ARG A 370 -6.28 -0.05 -22.63
N VAL A 371 -7.06 -0.98 -23.15
CA VAL A 371 -6.89 -1.51 -24.50
C VAL A 371 -8.06 -1.08 -25.36
N THR A 372 -7.78 -0.34 -26.43
CA THR A 372 -8.75 -0.01 -27.46
C THR A 372 -8.66 -1.06 -28.56
N LYS A 373 -9.74 -1.79 -28.78
CA LYS A 373 -9.84 -2.81 -29.82
C LYS A 373 -10.07 -2.17 -31.21
N THR A 374 -9.85 -2.95 -32.25
CA THR A 374 -10.07 -2.53 -33.65
C THR A 374 -11.54 -2.22 -33.99
N ASP A 375 -12.50 -2.74 -33.21
CA ASP A 375 -13.93 -2.44 -33.29
C ASP A 375 -14.34 -1.17 -32.53
N GLY A 376 -13.39 -0.54 -31.82
CA GLY A 376 -13.61 0.66 -31.02
C GLY A 376 -14.02 0.40 -29.57
N GLU A 377 -14.21 -0.86 -29.17
CA GLU A 377 -14.45 -1.20 -27.77
C GLU A 377 -13.20 -0.91 -26.91
N VAL A 378 -13.41 -0.31 -25.73
CA VAL A 378 -12.35 -0.05 -24.74
C VAL A 378 -12.52 -1.01 -23.59
N ILE A 379 -11.49 -1.82 -23.32
CA ILE A 379 -11.47 -2.75 -22.20
C ILE A 379 -10.33 -2.42 -21.23
N ILE A 380 -10.50 -2.77 -19.97
CA ILE A 380 -9.44 -2.71 -18.97
C ILE A 380 -8.84 -4.11 -18.81
N VAL A 381 -7.54 -4.21 -18.94
CA VAL A 381 -6.79 -5.47 -18.82
C VAL A 381 -5.89 -5.37 -17.57
N GLU A 382 -6.22 -6.11 -16.54
CA GLU A 382 -5.48 -6.20 -15.28
C GLU A 382 -4.55 -7.42 -15.25
N ASN A 383 -4.98 -8.50 -15.93
CA ASN A 383 -4.19 -9.71 -16.08
C ASN A 383 -3.57 -9.76 -17.50
N PRO A 384 -2.23 -9.89 -17.62
CA PRO A 384 -1.59 -10.05 -18.94
C PRO A 384 -2.17 -11.17 -19.81
N ALA A 385 -2.67 -12.25 -19.20
CA ALA A 385 -3.28 -13.38 -19.91
C ALA A 385 -4.58 -13.02 -20.66
N ASP A 386 -5.28 -11.96 -20.23
CA ASP A 386 -6.54 -11.49 -20.82
C ASP A 386 -6.33 -10.51 -21.98
N LEU A 387 -5.06 -10.22 -22.33
CA LEU A 387 -4.77 -9.33 -23.44
C LEU A 387 -5.28 -9.92 -24.76
N PRO A 388 -6.13 -9.20 -25.52
CA PRO A 388 -6.61 -9.68 -26.81
C PRO A 388 -5.48 -9.98 -27.80
N PRO A 389 -5.71 -10.86 -28.79
CA PRO A 389 -4.74 -11.08 -29.86
C PRO A 389 -4.36 -9.76 -30.56
N ASN A 390 -3.10 -9.58 -30.91
CA ASN A 390 -2.56 -8.34 -31.49
C ASN A 390 -3.36 -7.79 -32.66
N GLN A 391 -3.98 -8.67 -33.50
CA GLN A 391 -4.81 -8.27 -34.63
C GLN A 391 -6.11 -7.56 -34.25
N ASN A 392 -6.56 -7.73 -33.01
CA ASN A 392 -7.77 -7.13 -32.45
C ASN A 392 -7.47 -5.87 -31.65
N ILE A 393 -6.21 -5.47 -31.48
CA ILE A 393 -5.78 -4.32 -30.75
C ILE A 393 -5.48 -3.18 -31.71
N ASN A 394 -6.08 -2.01 -31.44
CA ASN A 394 -5.75 -0.77 -32.14
C ASN A 394 -4.54 -0.11 -31.44
N PHE A 395 -4.68 0.19 -30.14
CA PHE A 395 -3.59 0.69 -29.30
C PHE A 395 -3.80 0.30 -27.83
N ILE A 396 -2.72 0.37 -27.06
CA ILE A 396 -2.71 0.11 -25.62
C ILE A 396 -2.25 1.37 -24.90
N GLU A 397 -2.97 1.76 -23.87
CA GLU A 397 -2.59 2.83 -22.96
C GLU A 397 -2.17 2.23 -21.61
N GLU A 398 -1.09 2.76 -21.04
CA GLU A 398 -0.62 2.43 -19.70
C GLU A 398 -0.81 3.60 -18.75
N PRO A 399 -1.01 3.34 -17.43
CA PRO A 399 -1.11 4.39 -16.44
C PRO A 399 0.25 5.06 -16.21
N TYR A 400 0.26 6.38 -16.18
CA TYR A 400 1.41 7.22 -15.86
C TYR A 400 1.23 7.85 -14.49
N PHE A 401 2.30 7.85 -13.71
CA PHE A 401 2.38 8.55 -12.45
C PHE A 401 3.18 9.83 -12.59
N LYS A 402 2.68 10.89 -11.94
CA LYS A 402 3.47 12.06 -11.62
C LYS A 402 4.23 11.74 -10.35
N VAL A 403 5.53 11.70 -10.46
CA VAL A 403 6.45 11.31 -9.41
C VAL A 403 7.23 12.56 -8.96
N SER A 404 7.21 12.85 -7.66
CA SER A 404 8.02 13.89 -7.01
C SER A 404 9.10 13.22 -6.17
N ILE A 405 10.37 13.54 -6.46
CA ILE A 405 11.51 13.01 -5.73
C ILE A 405 12.24 14.19 -5.09
N ILE A 406 12.34 14.20 -3.76
CA ILE A 406 13.15 15.16 -3.02
C ILE A 406 14.47 14.50 -2.62
N THR A 407 15.57 15.15 -2.92
CA THR A 407 16.92 14.61 -2.71
C THR A 407 17.94 15.71 -2.44
N PRO A 408 19.06 15.40 -1.74
CA PRO A 408 20.23 16.28 -1.76
C PRO A 408 20.76 16.47 -3.19
N LYS A 409 21.22 17.68 -3.51
CA LYS A 409 21.70 18.06 -4.87
C LYS A 409 22.74 17.11 -5.46
N ASP A 410 23.56 16.49 -4.62
CA ASP A 410 24.65 15.62 -5.04
C ASP A 410 24.16 14.34 -5.74
N TYR A 411 22.93 13.92 -5.47
CA TYR A 411 22.32 12.74 -6.08
C TYR A 411 21.43 13.05 -7.30
N THR A 412 21.30 14.33 -7.68
CA THR A 412 20.42 14.76 -8.78
C THR A 412 20.71 14.01 -10.08
N GLY A 413 21.98 13.95 -10.51
CA GLY A 413 22.37 13.26 -11.75
C GLY A 413 22.04 11.76 -11.70
N THR A 414 22.35 11.10 -10.59
CA THR A 414 22.07 9.66 -10.39
C THR A 414 20.58 9.34 -10.49
N LEU A 415 19.74 10.21 -9.94
CA LEU A 415 18.29 10.04 -10.00
C LEU A 415 17.71 10.39 -11.37
N MET A 416 18.27 11.37 -12.05
CA MET A 416 17.90 11.66 -13.45
C MET A 416 18.18 10.45 -14.35
N ASP A 417 19.34 9.80 -14.21
CA ASP A 417 19.69 8.59 -14.95
C ASP A 417 18.73 7.43 -14.61
N LEU A 418 18.39 7.26 -13.33
CA LEU A 418 17.41 6.26 -12.91
C LEU A 418 16.06 6.51 -13.57
N CYS A 419 15.49 7.71 -13.45
CA CYS A 419 14.19 8.06 -14.04
C CYS A 419 14.18 7.88 -15.57
N GLN A 420 15.25 8.31 -16.27
CA GLN A 420 15.36 8.13 -17.71
C GLN A 420 15.41 6.65 -18.12
N SER A 421 16.14 5.81 -17.37
CA SER A 421 16.19 4.37 -17.62
C SER A 421 14.81 3.69 -17.45
N ARG A 422 13.91 4.33 -16.69
CA ARG A 422 12.52 3.91 -16.44
C ARG A 422 11.51 4.64 -17.33
N ARG A 423 11.91 5.14 -18.50
CA ARG A 423 11.07 5.88 -19.44
C ARG A 423 10.45 7.15 -18.86
N GLY A 424 11.06 7.70 -17.80
CA GLY A 424 10.59 8.91 -17.15
C GLY A 424 10.81 10.15 -18.00
N GLU A 425 9.77 10.99 -18.07
CA GLU A 425 9.79 12.30 -18.73
C GLU A 425 9.90 13.39 -17.67
N MET A 426 11.03 14.12 -17.65
CA MET A 426 11.21 15.23 -16.70
C MET A 426 10.20 16.32 -16.98
N GLN A 427 9.47 16.74 -15.98
CA GLN A 427 8.53 17.84 -16.03
C GLN A 427 9.12 19.12 -15.45
N LYS A 428 9.76 19.01 -14.28
CA LYS A 428 10.32 20.14 -13.56
C LYS A 428 11.50 19.69 -12.70
N LEU A 429 12.46 20.59 -12.54
CA LEU A 429 13.52 20.50 -11.53
C LEU A 429 13.50 21.81 -10.76
N GLU A 430 13.38 21.73 -9.45
CA GLU A 430 13.26 22.89 -8.57
C GLU A 430 14.22 22.76 -7.38
N TYR A 431 14.91 23.83 -7.07
CA TYR A 431 15.72 23.91 -5.86
C TYR A 431 14.86 24.40 -4.70
N LEU A 432 14.50 23.51 -3.79
CA LEU A 432 13.76 23.84 -2.57
C LEU A 432 14.64 24.62 -1.59
N SER A 433 15.93 24.27 -1.56
CA SER A 433 16.96 24.97 -0.81
C SER A 433 18.31 24.88 -1.57
N PRO A 434 19.38 25.58 -1.16
CA PRO A 434 20.71 25.47 -1.81
C PRO A 434 21.27 24.04 -1.86
N GLU A 435 20.76 23.13 -1.03
CA GLU A 435 21.25 21.77 -0.90
C GLU A 435 20.23 20.70 -1.27
N ARG A 436 18.95 21.07 -1.48
CA ARG A 436 17.86 20.14 -1.80
C ARG A 436 17.19 20.48 -3.11
N VAL A 437 16.87 19.44 -3.86
CA VAL A 437 16.25 19.52 -5.17
C VAL A 437 15.00 18.65 -5.18
N GLU A 438 13.94 19.16 -5.78
CA GLU A 438 12.77 18.41 -6.17
C GLU A 438 12.83 18.10 -7.67
N LEU A 439 12.70 16.82 -8.00
CA LEU A 439 12.63 16.29 -9.35
C LEU A 439 11.20 15.82 -9.62
N ASN A 440 10.53 16.45 -10.56
CA ASN A 440 9.19 16.05 -10.99
C ASN A 440 9.27 15.33 -12.34
N TYR A 441 8.77 14.09 -12.37
CA TYR A 441 8.76 13.23 -13.54
C TYR A 441 7.37 12.66 -13.82
N LEU A 442 7.09 12.39 -15.09
CA LEU A 442 6.02 11.47 -15.48
C LEU A 442 6.65 10.12 -15.83
N ILE A 443 6.30 9.08 -15.07
CA ILE A 443 6.86 7.73 -15.23
C ILE A 443 5.71 6.74 -15.39
N PRO A 444 5.80 5.78 -16.34
CA PRO A 444 4.82 4.69 -16.41
C PRO A 444 4.77 3.90 -15.10
N LEU A 445 3.58 3.64 -14.58
CA LEU A 445 3.43 2.93 -13.30
C LEU A 445 4.14 1.56 -13.31
N ALA A 446 4.07 0.83 -14.42
CA ALA A 446 4.75 -0.46 -14.56
C ALA A 446 6.27 -0.41 -14.34
N GLU A 447 6.90 0.75 -14.56
CA GLU A 447 8.33 0.96 -14.34
C GLU A 447 8.67 1.36 -12.89
N VAL A 448 7.67 1.80 -12.12
CA VAL A 448 7.82 2.19 -10.71
C VAL A 448 7.59 0.98 -9.80
N VAL A 449 6.63 0.12 -10.16
CA VAL A 449 6.12 -0.97 -9.32
C VAL A 449 7.16 -2.06 -9.02
N VAL A 450 8.18 -2.29 -9.85
CA VAL A 450 9.03 -3.48 -9.68
C VAL A 450 10.15 -3.26 -8.66
N ASP A 451 11.00 -2.25 -8.82
CA ASP A 451 12.20 -2.05 -7.98
C ASP A 451 12.66 -0.59 -7.89
N PHE A 452 11.86 0.33 -8.45
CA PHE A 452 12.26 1.73 -8.53
C PHE A 452 12.57 2.36 -7.17
N PHE A 453 11.76 2.06 -6.16
CA PHE A 453 11.94 2.58 -4.81
C PHE A 453 13.26 2.08 -4.18
N ASP A 454 13.54 0.79 -4.32
CA ASP A 454 14.76 0.17 -3.77
C ASP A 454 16.01 0.70 -4.48
N GLN A 455 15.95 0.82 -5.81
CA GLN A 455 17.01 1.43 -6.61
C GLN A 455 17.25 2.89 -6.22
N MET A 456 16.19 3.65 -6.03
CA MET A 456 16.28 5.04 -5.59
C MET A 456 16.97 5.15 -4.23
N LYS A 457 16.51 4.40 -3.23
CA LYS A 457 17.08 4.38 -1.88
C LYS A 457 18.52 3.91 -1.87
N SER A 458 18.83 2.81 -2.56
CA SER A 458 20.19 2.28 -2.66
C SER A 458 21.18 3.27 -3.28
N ARG A 459 20.80 3.91 -4.39
CA ARG A 459 21.66 4.87 -5.11
C ARG A 459 21.85 6.19 -4.39
N THR A 460 20.99 6.53 -3.46
CA THR A 460 21.04 7.77 -2.68
C THR A 460 21.37 7.55 -1.21
N GLN A 461 21.81 6.35 -0.83
CA GLN A 461 22.11 5.99 0.57
C GLN A 461 20.94 6.26 1.53
N GLY A 462 19.72 6.14 1.01
CA GLY A 462 18.49 6.39 1.76
C GLY A 462 18.03 7.86 1.82
N TYR A 463 18.81 8.80 1.28
CA TYR A 463 18.50 10.24 1.38
C TYR A 463 17.41 10.74 0.43
N ALA A 464 17.03 10.00 -0.60
CA ALA A 464 15.94 10.42 -1.46
C ALA A 464 14.60 9.94 -0.93
N SER A 465 13.60 10.78 -1.01
CA SER A 465 12.19 10.47 -0.75
C SER A 465 11.36 10.57 -2.00
N LEU A 466 10.30 9.76 -2.06
CA LEU A 466 9.41 9.63 -3.21
C LEU A 466 7.97 9.85 -2.77
N ASP A 467 7.26 10.65 -3.55
CA ASP A 467 5.81 10.71 -3.57
C ASP A 467 5.29 10.55 -4.99
N TYR A 468 4.07 10.03 -5.17
CA TYR A 468 3.51 9.82 -6.48
C TYR A 468 1.98 9.90 -6.51
N GLU A 469 1.44 10.38 -7.62
CA GLU A 469 0.01 10.46 -7.88
C GLU A 469 -0.33 9.97 -9.30
N LEU A 470 -1.52 9.41 -9.49
CA LEU A 470 -1.97 9.01 -10.81
C LEU A 470 -2.19 10.24 -11.70
N HIS A 471 -1.45 10.35 -12.79
CA HIS A 471 -1.61 11.42 -13.77
C HIS A 471 -2.68 11.11 -14.83
N GLY A 472 -2.80 9.82 -15.22
CA GLY A 472 -3.72 9.36 -16.25
C GLY A 472 -3.14 8.26 -17.11
N TYR A 473 -3.78 7.99 -18.25
CA TYR A 473 -3.37 6.95 -19.19
C TYR A 473 -2.77 7.59 -20.45
N ARG A 474 -1.74 6.95 -21.00
CA ARG A 474 -1.09 7.35 -22.27
C ARG A 474 -0.83 6.14 -23.14
N GLU A 475 -0.98 6.34 -24.46
CA GLU A 475 -0.63 5.33 -25.44
C GLU A 475 0.85 4.99 -25.38
N SER A 476 1.15 3.69 -25.42
CA SER A 476 2.51 3.16 -25.36
C SER A 476 2.69 1.94 -26.24
N ASN A 477 3.89 1.76 -26.78
CA ASN A 477 4.24 0.62 -27.63
C ASN A 477 4.55 -0.61 -26.77
N LEU A 478 3.50 -1.28 -26.30
CA LEU A 478 3.57 -2.41 -25.40
C LEU A 478 3.48 -3.75 -26.16
N ALA A 479 4.00 -4.80 -25.55
CA ALA A 479 3.89 -6.15 -26.05
C ALA A 479 3.76 -7.15 -24.90
N LEU A 480 2.92 -8.17 -25.08
CA LEU A 480 2.88 -9.33 -24.21
C LEU A 480 4.08 -10.22 -24.52
N VAL A 481 4.87 -10.51 -23.49
CA VAL A 481 5.94 -11.51 -23.53
C VAL A 481 5.45 -12.76 -22.82
N ASP A 482 5.23 -13.81 -23.59
CA ASP A 482 4.85 -15.13 -23.09
C ASP A 482 6.09 -15.97 -22.81
N ILE A 483 6.10 -16.64 -21.67
CA ILE A 483 7.11 -17.64 -21.32
C ILE A 483 6.54 -19.04 -21.55
N LEU A 484 7.24 -19.80 -22.38
CA LEU A 484 6.84 -21.15 -22.74
C LEU A 484 7.79 -22.17 -22.09
N LEU A 485 7.24 -23.10 -21.32
CA LEU A 485 7.96 -24.24 -20.75
C LEU A 485 7.59 -25.50 -21.53
N ASN A 486 8.54 -26.12 -22.18
CA ASN A 486 8.32 -27.29 -23.07
C ASN A 486 7.24 -27.03 -24.15
N GLY A 487 7.13 -25.77 -24.62
CA GLY A 487 6.15 -25.35 -25.62
C GLY A 487 4.76 -25.06 -25.09
N GLN A 488 4.53 -25.17 -23.80
CA GLN A 488 3.27 -24.79 -23.13
C GLN A 488 3.43 -23.40 -22.46
N PRO A 489 2.46 -22.49 -22.58
CA PRO A 489 2.50 -21.22 -21.89
C PRO A 489 2.54 -21.42 -20.35
N ALA A 490 3.39 -20.65 -19.69
CA ALA A 490 3.42 -20.53 -18.25
C ALA A 490 2.97 -19.10 -17.90
N ASP A 491 1.65 -18.94 -17.84
CA ASP A 491 0.92 -17.67 -17.67
C ASP A 491 1.40 -16.84 -16.47
N ALA A 492 1.80 -17.51 -15.38
CA ALA A 492 2.35 -16.84 -14.19
C ALA A 492 3.64 -16.02 -14.46
N PHE A 493 4.34 -16.28 -15.56
CA PHE A 493 5.54 -15.54 -16.00
C PHE A 493 5.29 -14.63 -17.19
N SER A 494 4.06 -14.64 -17.76
CA SER A 494 3.71 -13.74 -18.86
C SER A 494 3.53 -12.33 -18.33
N THR A 495 4.06 -11.34 -19.04
CA THR A 495 3.97 -9.93 -18.65
C THR A 495 3.86 -9.01 -19.86
N ILE A 496 3.23 -7.85 -19.64
CA ILE A 496 3.16 -6.78 -20.64
C ILE A 496 4.31 -5.82 -20.37
N VAL A 497 5.18 -5.63 -21.36
CA VAL A 497 6.36 -4.76 -21.26
C VAL A 497 6.47 -3.86 -22.49
N HIS A 498 7.22 -2.77 -22.37
CA HIS A 498 7.55 -1.94 -23.53
C HIS A 498 8.36 -2.74 -24.54
N ARG A 499 8.05 -2.59 -25.85
CA ARG A 499 8.67 -3.40 -26.91
C ARG A 499 10.18 -3.35 -26.93
N ASP A 500 10.75 -2.19 -26.64
CA ASP A 500 12.21 -2.02 -26.61
C ASP A 500 12.88 -2.85 -25.51
N LYS A 501 12.18 -3.11 -24.41
CA LYS A 501 12.66 -3.91 -23.28
C LYS A 501 12.30 -5.40 -23.37
N ALA A 502 11.40 -5.76 -24.31
CA ALA A 502 10.83 -7.11 -24.37
C ALA A 502 11.89 -8.21 -24.63
N PHE A 503 12.88 -7.94 -25.47
CA PHE A 503 13.96 -8.89 -25.76
C PHE A 503 14.84 -9.15 -24.54
N ASP A 504 15.26 -8.09 -23.85
CA ASP A 504 16.12 -8.18 -22.66
C ASP A 504 15.39 -8.84 -21.50
N TYR A 505 14.10 -8.50 -21.31
CA TYR A 505 13.25 -9.18 -20.32
C TYR A 505 13.13 -10.68 -20.61
N GLY A 506 12.77 -11.04 -21.84
CA GLY A 506 12.61 -12.44 -22.24
C GLY A 506 13.90 -13.26 -22.09
N ARG A 507 15.04 -12.67 -22.43
CA ARG A 507 16.35 -13.31 -22.28
C ARG A 507 16.69 -13.54 -20.79
N ARG A 508 16.61 -12.51 -19.96
CA ARG A 508 16.89 -12.61 -18.51
C ARG A 508 15.99 -13.63 -17.82
N MET A 509 14.70 -13.60 -18.14
CA MET A 509 13.73 -14.57 -17.60
C MET A 509 14.07 -16.00 -18.01
N CYS A 510 14.41 -16.25 -19.28
CA CYS A 510 14.82 -17.58 -19.75
C CYS A 510 16.12 -18.06 -19.06
N GLU A 511 17.11 -17.18 -18.88
CA GLU A 511 18.37 -17.49 -18.19
C GLU A 511 18.11 -17.84 -16.72
N LYS A 512 17.32 -17.04 -16.01
CA LYS A 512 16.99 -17.25 -14.60
C LYS A 512 16.19 -18.53 -14.39
N LEU A 513 15.17 -18.80 -15.21
CA LEU A 513 14.41 -20.04 -15.14
C LEU A 513 15.26 -21.27 -15.45
N ARG A 514 16.25 -21.18 -16.34
CA ARG A 514 17.21 -22.27 -16.61
C ARG A 514 18.00 -22.63 -15.35
N GLU A 515 18.37 -21.66 -14.53
CA GLU A 515 19.12 -21.88 -13.29
C GLU A 515 18.24 -22.46 -12.18
N LEU A 516 17.02 -21.96 -12.06
CA LEU A 516 16.09 -22.30 -10.98
C LEU A 516 15.38 -23.64 -11.21
N ILE A 517 14.97 -23.94 -12.47
CA ILE A 517 14.22 -25.17 -12.75
C ILE A 517 15.14 -26.38 -12.60
N PRO A 518 14.79 -27.36 -11.72
CA PRO A 518 15.60 -28.55 -11.52
C PRO A 518 15.64 -29.42 -12.78
N ARG A 519 16.80 -30.05 -13.03
CA ARG A 519 16.96 -30.97 -14.15
C ARG A 519 15.99 -32.14 -14.02
N GLN A 520 15.21 -32.37 -15.07
CA GLN A 520 14.24 -33.46 -15.19
C GLN A 520 14.78 -34.60 -16.05
N MET A 521 13.98 -35.64 -16.27
CA MET A 521 14.38 -36.81 -17.06
C MET A 521 14.44 -36.53 -18.57
N PHE A 522 13.93 -35.35 -19.02
CA PHE A 522 13.96 -34.87 -20.40
C PHE A 522 14.47 -33.41 -20.44
N ASP A 523 14.88 -32.98 -21.63
CA ASP A 523 15.29 -31.58 -21.82
C ASP A 523 14.07 -30.67 -21.80
N VAL A 524 14.11 -29.64 -20.96
CA VAL A 524 13.04 -28.63 -20.85
C VAL A 524 13.47 -27.37 -21.61
N PRO A 525 12.96 -27.13 -22.82
CA PRO A 525 13.15 -25.85 -23.49
C PRO A 525 12.32 -24.78 -22.80
N ILE A 526 12.96 -23.66 -22.50
CA ILE A 526 12.38 -22.43 -21.98
C ILE A 526 12.45 -21.41 -23.10
N GLN A 527 11.34 -20.79 -23.44
CA GLN A 527 11.27 -19.86 -24.57
C GLN A 527 10.49 -18.61 -24.16
N ALA A 528 10.95 -17.45 -24.57
CA ALA A 528 10.17 -16.23 -24.51
C ALA A 528 9.65 -15.90 -25.92
N ALA A 529 8.38 -15.53 -26.03
CA ALA A 529 7.74 -15.26 -27.30
C ALA A 529 6.89 -13.97 -27.24
N ILE A 530 6.76 -13.30 -28.39
CA ILE A 530 5.84 -12.18 -28.61
C ILE A 530 4.93 -12.55 -29.78
N GLY A 531 3.61 -12.68 -29.55
CA GLY A 531 2.66 -13.03 -30.57
C GLY A 531 3.03 -14.33 -31.35
N GLY A 532 3.58 -15.32 -30.62
CA GLY A 532 4.01 -16.60 -31.18
C GLY A 532 5.42 -16.60 -31.79
N LYS A 533 6.09 -15.43 -31.95
CA LYS A 533 7.48 -15.35 -32.42
C LYS A 533 8.44 -15.49 -31.22
N ILE A 534 9.27 -16.53 -31.24
CA ILE A 534 10.29 -16.75 -30.21
C ILE A 534 11.37 -15.66 -30.31
N ILE A 535 11.60 -14.94 -29.20
CA ILE A 535 12.60 -13.88 -29.07
C ILE A 535 13.83 -14.32 -28.26
N ALA A 536 13.65 -15.26 -27.31
CA ALA A 536 14.76 -15.83 -26.52
C ALA A 536 14.51 -17.31 -26.25
N ARG A 537 15.58 -18.08 -26.04
CA ARG A 537 15.48 -19.50 -25.75
C ARG A 537 16.65 -19.98 -24.91
N GLU A 538 16.32 -20.75 -23.89
CA GLU A 538 17.25 -21.52 -23.05
C GLU A 538 16.78 -22.96 -22.91
N THR A 539 17.62 -23.85 -22.35
CA THR A 539 17.25 -25.25 -22.17
C THR A 539 17.86 -25.83 -20.90
N VAL A 540 17.01 -26.33 -20.01
CA VAL A 540 17.43 -27.15 -18.88
C VAL A 540 17.72 -28.56 -19.39
N LYS A 541 19.00 -28.97 -19.34
CA LYS A 541 19.43 -30.30 -19.84
C LYS A 541 18.91 -31.41 -18.93
N ALA A 542 18.46 -32.52 -19.52
CA ALA A 542 17.99 -33.69 -18.80
C ALA A 542 19.06 -34.30 -17.87
N LYS A 543 18.60 -34.90 -16.78
CA LYS A 543 19.44 -35.82 -16.00
C LYS A 543 19.88 -36.98 -16.91
N ARG A 544 21.18 -37.18 -17.07
CA ARG A 544 21.74 -38.26 -17.87
C ARG A 544 22.15 -39.40 -16.95
N LYS A 545 21.57 -40.57 -17.12
CA LYS A 545 22.13 -41.81 -16.58
C LYS A 545 23.23 -42.27 -17.54
N ASP A 546 24.42 -42.49 -17.06
CA ASP A 546 25.49 -43.09 -17.88
C ASP A 546 25.14 -44.54 -18.19
N VAL A 547 24.46 -44.74 -19.30
CA VAL A 547 24.05 -46.06 -19.78
C VAL A 547 25.23 -46.85 -20.32
N LEU A 548 26.39 -46.19 -20.51
CA LEU A 548 27.62 -46.81 -21.04
C LEU A 548 28.58 -47.24 -19.93
N ALA A 549 28.36 -46.82 -18.68
CA ALA A 549 29.23 -47.11 -17.53
C ALA A 549 29.48 -48.62 -17.30
N LYS A 550 28.52 -49.45 -17.72
CA LYS A 550 28.63 -50.94 -17.62
C LYS A 550 29.05 -51.62 -18.93
N CYS A 551 29.40 -50.85 -19.98
CA CYS A 551 29.84 -51.40 -21.25
C CYS A 551 31.37 -51.51 -21.27
N TYR A 552 31.90 -52.59 -20.71
CA TYR A 552 33.28 -52.96 -20.85
C TYR A 552 33.47 -53.60 -22.25
N GLY A 553 34.38 -53.03 -23.07
CA GLY A 553 34.72 -53.53 -24.40
C GLY A 553 34.26 -52.66 -25.59
N GLY A 554 34.91 -52.86 -26.72
CA GLY A 554 34.81 -52.00 -27.92
C GLY A 554 33.57 -52.18 -28.79
N ASP A 555 32.47 -52.77 -28.31
CA ASP A 555 31.24 -52.95 -29.14
C ASP A 555 30.51 -51.60 -29.35
N ILE A 556 30.90 -50.97 -30.44
CA ILE A 556 30.35 -49.66 -30.89
C ILE A 556 28.87 -49.77 -31.19
N THR A 557 28.41 -50.92 -31.76
CA THR A 557 27.02 -51.17 -32.16
C THR A 557 26.10 -51.23 -30.93
N ARG A 558 26.54 -51.90 -29.86
CA ARG A 558 25.78 -51.97 -28.60
C ARG A 558 25.71 -50.62 -27.88
N LYS A 559 26.81 -49.87 -27.88
CA LYS A 559 26.83 -48.50 -27.36
C LYS A 559 25.87 -47.60 -28.09
N ARG A 560 25.83 -47.68 -29.43
CA ARG A 560 24.92 -46.89 -30.28
C ARG A 560 23.44 -47.22 -30.03
N LYS A 561 23.09 -48.51 -29.94
CA LYS A 561 21.74 -48.98 -29.63
C LYS A 561 21.25 -48.52 -28.26
N LEU A 562 22.13 -48.53 -27.24
CA LEU A 562 21.79 -48.06 -25.89
C LEU A 562 21.53 -46.53 -25.86
N LEU A 563 22.34 -45.78 -26.59
CA LEU A 563 22.13 -44.32 -26.74
C LEU A 563 20.86 -43.99 -27.50
N GLU A 564 20.54 -44.74 -28.57
CA GLU A 564 19.29 -44.60 -29.35
C GLU A 564 18.05 -44.93 -28.50
N LYS A 565 18.06 -46.03 -27.72
CA LYS A 565 16.97 -46.34 -26.78
C LYS A 565 16.82 -45.28 -25.69
N GLN A 566 17.89 -44.69 -25.19
CA GLN A 566 17.84 -43.60 -24.25
C GLN A 566 17.22 -42.36 -24.88
N LYS A 567 17.57 -42.04 -26.13
CA LYS A 567 17.02 -40.93 -26.89
C LYS A 567 15.52 -41.12 -27.18
N GLU A 568 15.08 -42.30 -27.57
CA GLU A 568 13.66 -42.64 -27.76
C GLU A 568 12.88 -42.59 -26.44
N GLY A 569 13.42 -43.12 -25.36
CA GLY A 569 12.80 -43.04 -24.03
C GLY A 569 12.58 -41.61 -23.57
N LYS A 570 13.57 -40.72 -23.77
CA LYS A 570 13.45 -39.30 -23.48
C LYS A 570 12.42 -38.59 -24.36
N LYS A 571 12.33 -38.95 -25.66
CA LYS A 571 11.34 -38.41 -26.58
C LYS A 571 9.90 -38.76 -26.14
N LYS A 572 9.69 -40.00 -25.68
CA LYS A 572 8.41 -40.46 -25.13
C LYS A 572 8.08 -39.74 -23.81
N MET A 573 9.05 -39.64 -22.87
CA MET A 573 8.85 -38.91 -21.62
C MET A 573 8.53 -37.40 -21.85
N LYS A 574 9.19 -36.78 -22.84
CA LYS A 574 8.91 -35.39 -23.21
C LYS A 574 7.50 -35.18 -23.73
N ALA A 575 6.93 -36.16 -24.43
CA ALA A 575 5.58 -36.08 -25.00
C ALA A 575 4.47 -36.29 -23.95
N ILE A 576 4.78 -36.94 -22.82
CA ILE A 576 3.81 -37.32 -21.77
C ILE A 576 4.04 -36.52 -20.48
N GLY A 577 5.27 -36.05 -20.22
CA GLY A 577 5.65 -35.39 -18.96
C GLY A 577 5.24 -33.93 -18.94
N ARG A 578 4.49 -33.54 -17.92
CA ARG A 578 4.37 -32.13 -17.52
C ARG A 578 5.68 -31.67 -16.90
N VAL A 579 6.07 -30.43 -17.16
CA VAL A 579 7.21 -29.81 -16.48
C VAL A 579 6.78 -29.47 -15.06
N GLU A 580 7.39 -30.14 -14.08
CA GLU A 580 7.20 -29.80 -12.67
C GLU A 580 8.06 -28.58 -12.35
N VAL A 581 7.42 -27.49 -11.98
CA VAL A 581 8.06 -26.27 -11.50
C VAL A 581 7.72 -26.14 -10.02
N PRO A 582 8.69 -26.32 -9.12
CA PRO A 582 8.46 -26.13 -7.68
C PRO A 582 8.01 -24.70 -7.35
N GLY A 583 7.21 -24.53 -6.30
CA GLY A 583 6.67 -23.22 -5.90
C GLY A 583 7.74 -22.16 -5.59
N ASP A 584 8.88 -22.59 -5.04
CA ASP A 584 10.04 -21.73 -4.75
C ASP A 584 10.70 -21.17 -6.02
N VAL A 585 10.60 -21.88 -7.15
CA VAL A 585 11.07 -21.37 -8.45
C VAL A 585 10.25 -20.17 -8.91
N PHE A 586 8.92 -20.18 -8.70
CA PHE A 586 8.07 -19.03 -9.03
C PHE A 586 8.45 -17.81 -8.21
N ILE A 587 8.60 -17.98 -6.89
CA ILE A 587 9.00 -16.89 -5.98
C ILE A 587 10.37 -16.33 -6.38
N SER A 588 11.34 -17.21 -6.69
CA SER A 588 12.70 -16.79 -7.03
C SER A 588 12.82 -16.22 -8.45
N ALA A 589 12.03 -16.72 -9.42
CA ALA A 589 12.07 -16.23 -10.78
C ALA A 589 11.45 -14.83 -10.93
N LEU A 590 10.44 -14.54 -10.13
CA LEU A 590 9.73 -13.24 -10.18
C LEU A 590 10.52 -12.11 -9.50
N LYS A 591 11.45 -12.43 -8.59
CA LYS A 591 12.47 -11.50 -8.13
C LYS A 591 13.54 -11.38 -9.22
N LEU A 592 13.28 -10.62 -10.27
CA LEU A 592 14.28 -10.22 -11.25
C LEU A 592 15.22 -9.18 -10.62
N ASP A 593 16.00 -9.60 -9.63
CA ASP A 593 17.11 -8.81 -9.15
C ASP A 593 18.18 -8.74 -10.25
N ASP A 594 18.77 -7.59 -10.40
CA ASP A 594 19.80 -7.23 -11.39
C ASP A 594 21.01 -8.15 -11.45
#